data_96642d43aa3ef3ef86a9ffbee86aae26
#
_entry.id   96642d43aa3ef3ef86a9ffbee86aae26
#
_cell.length_a   1.000
_cell.length_b   1.000
_cell.length_c   1.000
_cell.angle_alpha   90.00
_cell.angle_beta   90.00
_cell.angle_gamma   90.00
#
_symmetry.space_group_name_H-M   'P 1'
#
loop_
_entity.id
_entity.type
_entity.pdbx_description
1 polymer ?
#
loop_
_entity_poly.entity_id
_entity_poly.type
_entity_poly.pdbx_seq_one_letter_code
_entity_poly.pdbx_strand_id
1 'polypeptide(L)'
;MNRTTIDRIIDEILAEKLRGGVRPRHECCRDGICDDNLCVVHNKAGVRNIVGNGATRVSAGMGVDEAGGVEPDLAALIDHTLLKADATVREIEQLCAEALKFTFASVCINPGYVPLCARLCKGSDVRVCTVIGFPLGATSTASKAFEAEQAIRDGAQEVDMVINVGMLKTGEHDYVESDIFAVTSTARRARVLSKVIIETGLLTDEEKIKACLLAKRAGADFVKTSTGFAKGGATAGDVALMRRVVGSAMGVKASGGVRSREDALAMVASGADRIGASASVKIVSGDAGTASKGY
;
A
#
# COMPACT_ATOMS: atom_id res chain seq x y z
N MET A 1 -17.77 -14.23 -2.72
CA MET A 1 -17.04 -15.55 -2.76
C MET A 1 -16.90 -16.08 -1.33
N ASN A 2 -17.10 -17.36 -1.06
CA ASN A 2 -16.99 -17.88 0.30
C ASN A 2 -15.50 -18.16 0.68
N ARG A 3 -15.25 -18.33 1.98
CA ARG A 3 -13.89 -18.52 2.53
C ARG A 3 -13.15 -19.71 1.89
N THR A 4 -13.86 -20.83 1.71
CA THR A 4 -13.32 -22.08 1.16
C THR A 4 -12.89 -21.93 -0.31
N THR A 5 -13.63 -21.15 -1.11
CA THR A 5 -13.30 -20.90 -2.52
C THR A 5 -12.05 -20.05 -2.66
N ILE A 6 -11.88 -19.03 -1.80
CA ILE A 6 -10.69 -18.18 -1.79
C ILE A 6 -9.44 -18.99 -1.41
N ASP A 7 -9.53 -19.80 -0.35
CA ASP A 7 -8.42 -20.65 0.10
C ASP A 7 -8.03 -21.64 -1.00
N ARG A 8 -9.00 -22.28 -1.67
CA ARG A 8 -8.75 -23.18 -2.78
C ARG A 8 -8.01 -22.50 -3.95
N ILE A 9 -8.44 -21.30 -4.34
CA ILE A 9 -7.78 -20.55 -5.43
C ILE A 9 -6.34 -20.18 -5.04
N ILE A 10 -6.11 -19.76 -3.78
CA ILE A 10 -4.77 -19.49 -3.27
C ILE A 10 -3.90 -20.75 -3.35
N ASP A 11 -4.42 -21.88 -2.89
CA ASP A 11 -3.70 -23.17 -2.89
C ASP A 11 -3.43 -23.67 -4.30
N GLU A 12 -4.38 -23.55 -5.25
CA GLU A 12 -4.19 -23.90 -6.66
C GLU A 12 -3.09 -23.06 -7.32
N ILE A 13 -3.09 -21.74 -7.09
CA ILE A 13 -2.06 -20.83 -7.61
C ILE A 13 -0.66 -21.13 -7.02
N LEU A 14 -0.60 -21.45 -5.73
CA LEU A 14 0.65 -21.84 -5.08
C LEU A 14 1.14 -23.21 -5.59
N ALA A 15 0.24 -24.18 -5.76
CA ALA A 15 0.58 -25.52 -6.26
C ALA A 15 1.05 -25.52 -7.71
N GLU A 16 0.52 -24.67 -8.58
CA GLU A 16 0.94 -24.52 -9.97
C GLU A 16 2.40 -24.07 -10.08
N LYS A 17 2.84 -23.19 -9.18
CA LYS A 17 4.25 -22.73 -9.15
C LYS A 17 5.22 -23.68 -8.44
N LEU A 18 4.73 -24.51 -7.51
CA LEU A 18 5.57 -25.55 -6.89
C LEU A 18 5.95 -26.65 -7.89
N ARG A 19 5.15 -26.87 -8.94
CA ARG A 19 5.48 -27.79 -10.05
C ARG A 19 6.63 -27.27 -10.95
N GLY A 20 6.95 -25.97 -10.89
CA GLY A 20 8.02 -25.32 -11.63
C GLY A 20 9.42 -25.35 -10.98
N GLY A 21 9.67 -26.16 -9.98
CA GLY A 21 11.02 -26.42 -9.44
C GLY A 21 11.57 -25.38 -8.47
N VAL A 22 10.76 -24.54 -7.84
CA VAL A 22 11.20 -23.69 -6.74
C VAL A 22 11.21 -24.52 -5.46
N ARG A 23 12.40 -24.68 -4.86
CA ARG A 23 12.56 -25.38 -3.57
C ARG A 23 11.62 -24.79 -2.53
N PRO A 24 10.94 -25.63 -1.71
CA PRO A 24 10.11 -25.13 -0.61
C PRO A 24 10.98 -24.26 0.30
N ARG A 25 10.58 -23.00 0.50
CA ARG A 25 11.17 -22.15 1.51
C ARG A 25 10.76 -22.69 2.87
N HIS A 26 11.76 -23.17 3.56
CA HIS A 26 11.88 -23.33 5.00
C HIS A 26 10.74 -24.04 5.74
N GLU A 27 11.01 -25.27 6.07
CA GLU A 27 10.68 -25.78 7.41
C GLU A 27 11.40 -24.87 8.42
N CYS A 28 10.75 -23.80 8.83
CA CYS A 28 11.33 -22.72 9.61
C CYS A 28 11.66 -23.13 11.05
N CYS A 29 11.32 -24.34 11.48
CA CYS A 29 11.62 -24.82 12.83
C CYS A 29 11.75 -26.34 12.83
N ARG A 30 12.91 -26.87 12.59
CA ARG A 30 13.29 -28.19 13.12
C ARG A 30 13.82 -27.96 14.53
N ASP A 31 13.20 -28.60 15.51
CA ASP A 31 13.63 -28.65 16.92
C ASP A 31 13.62 -27.32 17.69
N GLY A 32 12.74 -26.35 17.32
CA GLY A 32 12.53 -25.13 18.11
C GLY A 32 13.60 -24.04 17.95
N ILE A 33 14.53 -24.18 17.01
CA ILE A 33 15.58 -23.20 16.71
C ILE A 33 15.30 -22.61 15.33
N CYS A 34 15.17 -21.28 15.25
CA CYS A 34 15.08 -20.51 14.02
C CYS A 34 16.46 -19.95 13.68
N ASP A 35 17.07 -20.42 12.58
CA ASP A 35 18.43 -20.01 12.17
C ASP A 35 18.51 -18.57 11.62
N ASP A 36 17.38 -17.92 11.31
CA ASP A 36 17.36 -16.61 10.68
C ASP A 36 16.96 -15.43 11.58
N ASN A 37 16.76 -15.66 12.87
CA ASN A 37 16.35 -14.64 13.87
C ASN A 37 15.09 -13.81 13.51
N LEU A 38 14.34 -14.18 12.47
CA LEU A 38 13.18 -13.42 11.96
C LEU A 38 11.83 -13.99 12.45
N CYS A 39 11.82 -15.11 13.16
CA CYS A 39 10.59 -15.73 13.64
C CYS A 39 10.07 -15.02 14.90
N VAL A 40 9.01 -14.25 14.74
CA VAL A 40 8.36 -13.49 15.84
C VAL A 40 7.85 -14.40 16.96
N VAL A 41 7.44 -15.63 16.66
CA VAL A 41 6.91 -16.58 17.63
C VAL A 41 8.01 -17.12 18.55
N HIS A 42 9.20 -17.31 18.03
CA HIS A 42 10.33 -17.92 18.77
C HIS A 42 11.40 -16.92 19.20
N ASN A 43 11.48 -15.74 18.59
CA ASN A 43 12.43 -14.70 18.97
C ASN A 43 11.81 -13.63 19.89
N LYS A 44 11.45 -14.02 21.10
CA LYS A 44 10.90 -13.10 22.12
C LYS A 44 11.85 -11.96 22.48
N ALA A 45 13.16 -12.16 22.36
CA ALA A 45 14.17 -11.13 22.63
C ALA A 45 14.20 -10.09 21.50
N GLY A 46 14.13 -10.50 20.24
CA GLY A 46 14.04 -9.61 19.09
C GLY A 46 12.78 -8.75 19.12
N VAL A 47 11.63 -9.34 19.48
CA VAL A 47 10.37 -8.59 19.67
C VAL A 47 10.50 -7.53 20.77
N ARG A 48 11.11 -7.87 21.91
CA ARG A 48 11.34 -6.91 23.01
C ARG A 48 12.28 -5.78 22.60
N ASN A 49 13.30 -6.04 21.79
CA ASN A 49 14.20 -5.01 21.27
C ASN A 49 13.48 -4.09 20.27
N ILE A 50 12.62 -4.64 19.40
CA ILE A 50 11.81 -3.86 18.46
C ILE A 50 10.84 -2.94 19.22
N VAL A 51 10.18 -3.45 20.25
CA VAL A 51 9.27 -2.68 21.11
C VAL A 51 10.05 -1.66 21.96
N GLY A 52 11.22 -2.04 22.49
CA GLY A 52 12.08 -1.17 23.30
C GLY A 52 12.72 -0.02 22.50
N ASN A 53 12.84 -0.16 21.18
CA ASN A 53 13.32 0.89 20.26
C ASN A 53 12.19 1.77 19.69
N GLY A 54 11.00 1.78 20.32
CA GLY A 54 9.92 2.70 20.00
C GLY A 54 9.00 2.26 18.85
N ALA A 55 9.03 0.98 18.47
CA ALA A 55 8.03 0.44 17.56
C ALA A 55 6.67 0.36 18.28
N THR A 56 5.88 1.41 18.14
CA THR A 56 4.49 1.47 18.66
C THR A 56 3.51 0.61 17.86
N ARG A 57 3.99 -0.17 16.89
CA ARG A 57 3.22 -1.07 16.04
C ARG A 57 3.86 -2.45 15.99
N VAL A 58 3.62 -3.24 17.00
CA VAL A 58 3.39 -4.66 16.75
C VAL A 58 1.91 -4.75 16.44
N SER A 59 1.53 -4.66 15.16
CA SER A 59 0.18 -4.95 14.74
C SER A 59 -0.06 -6.43 15.00
N ALA A 60 -0.48 -6.73 16.19
CA ALA A 60 -1.16 -7.96 16.48
C ALA A 60 -2.49 -7.88 15.73
N GLY A 61 -2.61 -8.57 14.62
CA GLY A 61 -3.90 -8.96 14.04
C GLY A 61 -4.59 -10.00 14.95
N MET A 62 -4.51 -9.82 16.24
CA MET A 62 -5.20 -10.56 17.28
C MET A 62 -6.38 -9.71 17.68
N GLY A 63 -7.59 -10.20 17.40
CA GLY A 63 -8.83 -9.58 17.78
C GLY A 63 -8.75 -8.97 19.16
N VAL A 64 -8.92 -7.67 19.25
CA VAL A 64 -9.13 -6.98 20.51
C VAL A 64 -10.59 -7.16 20.80
N ASP A 65 -10.86 -7.82 21.90
CA ASP A 65 -12.20 -8.01 22.42
C ASP A 65 -12.96 -6.68 22.57
N GLU A 66 -14.27 -6.76 22.52
CA GLU A 66 -15.26 -5.68 22.54
C GLU A 66 -15.27 -4.82 23.84
N ALA A 67 -14.13 -4.44 24.38
CA ALA A 67 -14.09 -3.59 25.55
C ALA A 67 -13.00 -2.51 25.42
N GLY A 68 -13.37 -1.37 24.93
CA GLY A 68 -12.58 -0.14 25.01
C GLY A 68 -11.50 0.00 23.94
N GLY A 69 -11.84 -0.23 22.68
CA GLY A 69 -10.92 0.00 21.55
C GLY A 69 -10.49 1.47 21.51
N VAL A 70 -9.18 1.71 21.64
CA VAL A 70 -8.61 3.01 21.30
C VAL A 70 -8.90 3.24 19.82
N GLU A 71 -9.68 4.29 19.51
CA GLU A 71 -9.92 4.66 18.11
C GLU A 71 -8.57 4.86 17.43
N PRO A 72 -8.36 4.24 16.23
CA PRO A 72 -7.12 4.43 15.53
C PRO A 72 -6.94 5.92 15.23
N ASP A 73 -5.73 6.44 15.44
CA ASP A 73 -5.38 7.78 14.97
C ASP A 73 -5.41 7.76 13.44
N LEU A 74 -6.55 8.14 12.88
CA LEU A 74 -6.76 8.12 11.43
C LEU A 74 -5.76 9.03 10.71
N ALA A 75 -5.31 10.12 11.33
CA ALA A 75 -4.38 11.04 10.71
C ALA A 75 -3.07 10.33 10.35
N ALA A 76 -2.53 9.53 11.27
CA ALA A 76 -1.31 8.76 11.05
C ALA A 76 -1.44 7.65 9.98
N LEU A 77 -2.67 7.34 9.54
CA LEU A 77 -2.94 6.36 8.49
C LEU A 77 -3.22 7.00 7.12
N ILE A 78 -3.31 8.32 7.03
CA ILE A 78 -3.74 9.00 5.81
C ILE A 78 -2.57 9.45 4.97
N ASP A 79 -2.59 9.07 3.67
CA ASP A 79 -1.84 9.70 2.61
C ASP A 79 -2.70 10.84 2.02
N HIS A 80 -2.39 12.09 2.37
CA HIS A 80 -3.09 13.27 1.87
C HIS A 80 -2.79 13.49 0.39
N THR A 81 -3.79 13.35 -0.48
CA THR A 81 -3.58 13.07 -1.90
C THR A 81 -4.08 14.18 -2.81
N LEU A 82 -3.23 14.64 -3.73
CA LEU A 82 -3.56 15.55 -4.82
C LEU A 82 -2.86 15.11 -6.11
N LEU A 83 -3.61 14.47 -7.02
CA LEU A 83 -3.08 13.88 -8.26
C LEU A 83 -3.75 14.43 -9.52
N LYS A 84 -4.55 15.52 -9.42
CA LYS A 84 -5.16 16.17 -10.59
C LYS A 84 -4.07 16.63 -11.58
N ALA A 85 -4.34 16.52 -12.86
CA ALA A 85 -3.42 16.96 -13.91
C ALA A 85 -3.18 18.48 -13.88
N ASP A 86 -4.18 19.24 -13.43
CA ASP A 86 -4.17 20.70 -13.32
C ASP A 86 -3.81 21.22 -11.92
N ALA A 87 -3.28 20.35 -11.03
CA ALA A 87 -2.82 20.75 -9.70
C ALA A 87 -1.77 21.88 -9.81
N THR A 88 -1.97 22.93 -9.05
CA THR A 88 -1.07 24.08 -9.03
C THR A 88 -0.08 24.02 -7.88
N VAL A 89 1.04 24.76 -7.99
CA VAL A 89 2.03 24.90 -6.90
C VAL A 89 1.35 25.34 -5.60
N ARG A 90 0.44 26.31 -5.66
CA ARG A 90 -0.30 26.80 -4.48
C ARG A 90 -1.13 25.70 -3.81
N GLU A 91 -1.78 24.83 -4.59
CA GLU A 91 -2.54 23.71 -4.03
C GLU A 91 -1.63 22.68 -3.39
N ILE A 92 -0.44 22.44 -3.94
CA ILE A 92 0.57 21.55 -3.36
C ILE A 92 1.14 22.13 -2.05
N GLU A 93 1.40 23.45 -2.00
CA GLU A 93 1.82 24.12 -0.77
C GLU A 93 0.76 24.00 0.33
N GLN A 94 -0.53 24.20 -0.02
CA GLN A 94 -1.65 24.02 0.89
C GLN A 94 -1.73 22.56 1.37
N LEU A 95 -1.59 21.59 0.48
CA LEU A 95 -1.58 20.15 0.81
C LEU A 95 -0.49 19.82 1.85
N CYS A 96 0.72 20.33 1.64
CA CYS A 96 1.82 20.14 2.58
C CYS A 96 1.54 20.81 3.94
N ALA A 97 1.01 22.04 3.94
CA ALA A 97 0.66 22.75 5.17
C ALA A 97 -0.42 22.00 5.98
N GLU A 98 -1.44 21.45 5.31
CA GLU A 98 -2.45 20.61 5.93
C GLU A 98 -1.86 19.32 6.48
N ALA A 99 -1.00 18.64 5.71
CA ALA A 99 -0.37 17.40 6.14
C ALA A 99 0.51 17.60 7.39
N LEU A 100 1.26 18.69 7.45
CA LEU A 100 2.06 19.06 8.63
C LEU A 100 1.19 19.40 9.83
N LYS A 101 0.09 20.14 9.62
CA LYS A 101 -0.83 20.53 10.68
C LYS A 101 -1.51 19.35 11.34
N PHE A 102 -1.94 18.37 10.53
CA PHE A 102 -2.70 17.21 11.01
C PHE A 102 -1.81 15.96 11.21
N THR A 103 -0.50 16.07 10.98
CA THR A 103 0.45 14.96 11.10
C THR A 103 0.05 13.73 10.28
N PHE A 104 -0.35 13.95 9.02
CA PHE A 104 -0.68 12.85 8.13
C PHE A 104 0.53 11.97 7.84
N ALA A 105 0.30 10.71 7.47
CA ALA A 105 1.38 9.76 7.15
C ALA A 105 2.25 10.23 5.98
N SER A 106 1.63 10.80 4.95
CA SER A 106 2.32 11.34 3.78
C SER A 106 1.50 12.38 3.04
N VAL A 107 2.17 13.15 2.17
CA VAL A 107 1.54 13.79 1.00
C VAL A 107 1.74 12.88 -0.21
N CYS A 108 0.71 12.69 -1.04
CA CYS A 108 0.78 11.87 -2.25
C CYS A 108 0.47 12.72 -3.47
N ILE A 109 1.50 12.95 -4.32
CA ILE A 109 1.47 13.95 -5.40
C ILE A 109 2.05 13.39 -6.71
N ASN A 110 1.83 14.10 -7.81
CA ASN A 110 2.47 13.81 -9.10
C ASN A 110 3.99 14.02 -9.03
N PRO A 111 4.80 13.24 -9.79
CA PRO A 111 6.27 13.24 -9.68
C PRO A 111 6.93 14.61 -9.82
N GLY A 112 6.41 15.49 -10.67
CA GLY A 112 6.95 16.84 -10.88
C GLY A 112 6.95 17.73 -9.62
N TYR A 113 6.17 17.39 -8.59
CA TYR A 113 6.10 18.15 -7.34
C TYR A 113 6.95 17.57 -6.20
N VAL A 114 7.61 16.43 -6.41
CA VAL A 114 8.43 15.77 -5.37
C VAL A 114 9.49 16.71 -4.79
N PRO A 115 10.29 17.46 -5.59
CA PRO A 115 11.30 18.37 -5.03
C PRO A 115 10.71 19.48 -4.15
N LEU A 116 9.52 19.97 -4.51
CA LEU A 116 8.83 20.99 -3.71
C LEU A 116 8.37 20.40 -2.37
N CYS A 117 7.67 19.27 -2.39
CA CYS A 117 7.16 18.61 -1.19
C CYS A 117 8.31 18.16 -0.26
N ALA A 118 9.43 17.66 -0.82
CA ALA A 118 10.61 17.27 -0.05
C ALA A 118 11.20 18.45 0.72
N ARG A 119 11.18 19.67 0.14
CA ARG A 119 11.60 20.89 0.87
C ARG A 119 10.61 21.30 1.94
N LEU A 120 9.29 21.28 1.63
CA LEU A 120 8.24 21.75 2.54
C LEU A 120 8.05 20.82 3.74
N CYS A 121 8.19 19.52 3.56
CA CYS A 121 8.03 18.52 4.62
C CYS A 121 9.34 18.20 5.36
N LYS A 122 10.44 18.87 5.02
CA LYS A 122 11.76 18.61 5.62
C LYS A 122 11.75 18.81 7.14
N GLY A 123 12.23 17.81 7.87
CA GLY A 123 12.32 17.87 9.35
C GLY A 123 11.01 17.50 10.06
N SER A 124 10.01 17.02 9.33
CA SER A 124 8.78 16.46 9.89
C SER A 124 8.70 14.94 9.66
N ASP A 125 7.72 14.29 10.29
CA ASP A 125 7.41 12.87 10.08
C ASP A 125 6.53 12.61 8.85
N VAL A 126 6.03 13.68 8.20
CA VAL A 126 5.20 13.59 6.98
C VAL A 126 6.07 13.17 5.80
N ARG A 127 5.80 12.01 5.24
CA ARG A 127 6.56 11.46 4.11
C ARG A 127 6.09 12.03 2.77
N VAL A 128 7.01 12.05 1.81
CA VAL A 128 6.69 12.40 0.43
C VAL A 128 6.47 11.12 -0.36
N CYS A 129 5.23 10.89 -0.76
CA CYS A 129 4.79 9.79 -1.62
C CYS A 129 4.53 10.32 -3.02
N THR A 130 4.90 9.56 -4.04
CA THR A 130 4.53 9.86 -5.43
C THR A 130 4.09 8.62 -6.19
N VAL A 131 3.61 8.80 -7.42
CA VAL A 131 3.06 7.73 -8.25
C VAL A 131 3.98 7.36 -9.40
N ILE A 132 3.95 6.11 -9.84
CA ILE A 132 4.80 5.55 -10.90
C ILE A 132 3.95 4.83 -11.94
N GLY A 133 4.16 5.16 -13.23
CA GLY A 133 3.37 4.62 -14.35
C GLY A 133 1.89 4.99 -14.27
N PHE A 134 1.58 6.08 -13.64
CA PHE A 134 0.23 6.47 -13.23
C PHE A 134 -0.48 7.32 -14.29
N PRO A 135 -1.84 7.17 -14.46
CA PRO A 135 -2.71 6.22 -13.75
C PRO A 135 -2.87 4.87 -14.45
N LEU A 136 -2.37 4.68 -15.65
CA LEU A 136 -2.72 3.56 -16.53
C LEU A 136 -1.92 2.28 -16.27
N GLY A 137 -0.70 2.38 -15.74
CA GLY A 137 0.20 1.26 -15.57
C GLY A 137 0.71 0.61 -16.87
N ALA A 138 0.35 1.17 -18.02
CA ALA A 138 0.54 0.57 -19.34
C ALA A 138 1.87 0.96 -20.04
N THR A 139 2.72 1.74 -19.38
CA THR A 139 4.05 2.07 -19.88
C THR A 139 5.03 0.91 -19.69
N SER A 140 6.20 0.98 -20.33
CA SER A 140 7.21 -0.08 -20.24
C SER A 140 7.81 -0.18 -18.84
N THR A 141 8.27 -1.39 -18.49
CA THR A 141 8.97 -1.66 -17.24
C THR A 141 10.19 -0.75 -17.03
N ALA A 142 10.97 -0.51 -18.10
CA ALA A 142 12.13 0.37 -18.04
C ALA A 142 11.74 1.82 -17.70
N SER A 143 10.62 2.32 -18.27
CA SER A 143 10.10 3.66 -17.97
C SER A 143 9.68 3.79 -16.52
N LYS A 144 8.96 2.78 -15.97
CA LYS A 144 8.56 2.79 -14.54
C LYS A 144 9.76 2.74 -13.61
N ALA A 145 10.75 1.90 -13.91
CA ALA A 145 11.96 1.81 -13.10
C ALA A 145 12.74 3.14 -13.09
N PHE A 146 12.87 3.79 -14.26
CA PHE A 146 13.52 5.09 -14.39
C PHE A 146 12.74 6.19 -13.66
N GLU A 147 11.41 6.23 -13.79
CA GLU A 147 10.54 7.18 -13.10
C GLU A 147 10.67 7.03 -11.57
N ALA A 148 10.69 5.79 -11.07
CA ALA A 148 10.90 5.52 -9.65
C ALA A 148 12.30 6.00 -9.18
N GLU A 149 13.34 5.71 -9.94
CA GLU A 149 14.70 6.15 -9.64
C GLU A 149 14.80 7.68 -9.59
N GLN A 150 14.20 8.38 -10.55
CA GLN A 150 14.20 9.84 -10.59
C GLN A 150 13.40 10.41 -9.42
N ALA A 151 12.20 9.91 -9.14
CA ALA A 151 11.38 10.36 -8.02
C ALA A 151 12.13 10.21 -6.66
N ILE A 152 12.84 9.12 -6.49
CA ILE A 152 13.64 8.86 -5.28
C ILE A 152 14.79 9.85 -5.16
N ARG A 153 15.52 10.14 -6.26
CA ARG A 153 16.57 11.17 -6.28
C ARG A 153 16.03 12.56 -5.92
N ASP A 154 14.81 12.85 -6.33
CA ASP A 154 14.12 14.11 -6.07
C ASP A 154 13.58 14.23 -4.64
N GLY A 155 13.64 13.14 -3.86
CA GLY A 155 13.30 13.14 -2.44
C GLY A 155 12.03 12.39 -2.07
N ALA A 156 11.48 11.55 -2.97
CA ALA A 156 10.38 10.65 -2.61
C ALA A 156 10.84 9.61 -1.59
N GLN A 157 10.03 9.41 -0.56
CA GLN A 157 10.23 8.42 0.51
C GLN A 157 9.27 7.24 0.39
N GLU A 158 8.24 7.38 -0.44
CA GLU A 158 7.29 6.33 -0.80
C GLU A 158 6.94 6.44 -2.29
N VAL A 159 6.75 5.29 -2.96
CA VAL A 159 6.34 5.22 -4.37
C VAL A 159 5.16 4.27 -4.54
N ASP A 160 4.11 4.74 -5.24
CA ASP A 160 2.89 3.98 -5.53
C ASP A 160 2.85 3.66 -7.04
N MET A 161 3.28 2.47 -7.45
CA MET A 161 3.26 2.07 -8.86
C MET A 161 1.94 1.44 -9.25
N VAL A 162 1.54 1.59 -10.51
CA VAL A 162 0.38 0.90 -11.09
C VAL A 162 0.84 -0.32 -11.88
N ILE A 163 0.20 -1.48 -11.65
CA ILE A 163 0.48 -2.69 -12.46
C ILE A 163 0.06 -2.50 -13.91
N ASN A 164 0.61 -3.31 -14.83
CA ASN A 164 0.07 -3.42 -16.16
C ASN A 164 -1.17 -4.34 -16.14
N VAL A 165 -2.36 -3.73 -16.03
CA VAL A 165 -3.64 -4.44 -15.94
C VAL A 165 -3.91 -5.26 -17.20
N GLY A 166 -3.56 -4.74 -18.38
CA GLY A 166 -3.73 -5.45 -19.65
C GLY A 166 -2.94 -6.76 -19.67
N MET A 167 -1.67 -6.72 -19.27
CA MET A 167 -0.82 -7.90 -19.18
C MET A 167 -1.31 -8.90 -18.12
N LEU A 168 -1.81 -8.43 -16.98
CA LEU A 168 -2.42 -9.30 -16.00
C LEU A 168 -3.62 -10.07 -16.57
N LYS A 169 -4.52 -9.36 -17.29
CA LYS A 169 -5.72 -9.93 -17.90
C LYS A 169 -5.43 -10.93 -19.02
N THR A 170 -4.33 -10.77 -19.73
CA THR A 170 -3.89 -11.70 -20.77
C THR A 170 -3.11 -12.90 -20.23
N GLY A 171 -2.89 -12.96 -18.91
CA GLY A 171 -2.19 -14.07 -18.27
C GLY A 171 -0.66 -13.94 -18.27
N GLU A 172 -0.11 -12.80 -18.72
CA GLU A 172 1.34 -12.53 -18.77
C GLU A 172 1.89 -12.24 -17.36
N HIS A 173 1.73 -13.22 -16.46
CA HIS A 173 2.02 -13.05 -15.03
C HIS A 173 3.50 -12.79 -14.75
N ASP A 174 4.40 -13.43 -15.50
CA ASP A 174 5.84 -13.25 -15.31
C ASP A 174 6.28 -11.84 -15.75
N TYR A 175 5.63 -11.28 -16.79
CA TYR A 175 5.82 -9.87 -17.14
C TYR A 175 5.39 -8.95 -16.01
N VAL A 176 4.17 -9.15 -15.47
CA VAL A 176 3.64 -8.31 -14.38
C VAL A 176 4.52 -8.39 -13.13
N GLU A 177 4.99 -9.59 -12.76
CA GLU A 177 5.89 -9.77 -11.62
C GLU A 177 7.23 -9.05 -11.84
N SER A 178 7.82 -9.18 -13.05
CA SER A 178 9.07 -8.51 -13.43
C SER A 178 8.92 -6.99 -13.44
N ASP A 179 7.78 -6.47 -13.92
CA ASP A 179 7.45 -5.05 -13.94
C ASP A 179 7.37 -4.49 -12.52
N ILE A 180 6.68 -5.18 -11.62
CA ILE A 180 6.62 -4.80 -10.19
C ILE A 180 8.01 -4.88 -9.58
N PHE A 181 8.77 -5.98 -9.80
CA PHE A 181 10.10 -6.18 -9.24
C PHE A 181 11.09 -5.08 -9.64
N ALA A 182 11.02 -4.58 -10.85
CA ALA A 182 11.89 -3.50 -11.33
C ALA A 182 11.73 -2.24 -10.48
N VAL A 183 10.50 -1.88 -10.10
CA VAL A 183 10.22 -0.72 -9.24
C VAL A 183 10.54 -1.03 -7.78
N THR A 184 10.07 -2.16 -7.25
CA THR A 184 10.28 -2.50 -5.83
C THR A 184 11.74 -2.70 -5.49
N SER A 185 12.54 -3.28 -6.40
CA SER A 185 13.98 -3.42 -6.20
C SER A 185 14.71 -2.07 -6.19
N THR A 186 14.26 -1.12 -7.01
CA THR A 186 14.78 0.25 -7.01
C THR A 186 14.47 0.96 -5.70
N ALA A 187 13.22 0.89 -5.25
CA ALA A 187 12.78 1.45 -3.97
C ALA A 187 13.55 0.83 -2.78
N ARG A 188 13.67 -0.50 -2.76
CA ARG A 188 14.37 -1.23 -1.69
C ARG A 188 15.84 -0.83 -1.56
N ARG A 189 16.58 -0.70 -2.69
CA ARG A 189 17.98 -0.25 -2.67
C ARG A 189 18.14 1.12 -2.01
N ALA A 190 17.15 1.99 -2.18
CA ALA A 190 17.12 3.33 -1.59
C ALA A 190 16.44 3.37 -0.19
N ARG A 191 15.94 2.26 0.33
CA ARG A 191 15.14 2.18 1.57
C ARG A 191 13.88 3.04 1.51
N VAL A 192 13.27 3.12 0.33
CA VAL A 192 12.01 3.80 0.06
C VAL A 192 10.88 2.77 0.05
N LEU A 193 9.74 3.11 0.65
CA LEU A 193 8.58 2.24 0.73
C LEU A 193 7.87 2.16 -0.64
N SER A 194 7.54 0.94 -1.05
CA SER A 194 6.86 0.65 -2.32
C SER A 194 5.42 0.16 -2.12
N LYS A 195 4.48 0.71 -2.89
CA LYS A 195 3.09 0.25 -2.91
C LYS A 195 2.69 -0.10 -4.34
N VAL A 196 1.90 -1.16 -4.51
CA VAL A 196 1.47 -1.69 -5.80
C VAL A 196 -0.04 -1.48 -5.95
N ILE A 197 -0.42 -0.58 -6.85
CA ILE A 197 -1.82 -0.32 -7.21
C ILE A 197 -2.26 -1.42 -8.17
N ILE A 198 -3.22 -2.24 -7.74
CA ILE A 198 -3.74 -3.34 -8.57
C ILE A 198 -4.96 -2.93 -9.40
N GLU A 199 -5.60 -1.81 -9.10
CA GLU A 199 -6.80 -1.25 -9.75
C GLU A 199 -7.99 -2.21 -9.65
N THR A 200 -8.47 -2.44 -8.43
CA THR A 200 -9.48 -3.45 -8.10
C THR A 200 -10.77 -3.33 -8.91
N GLY A 201 -11.16 -2.11 -9.28
CA GLY A 201 -12.38 -1.86 -10.08
C GLY A 201 -12.35 -2.43 -11.50
N LEU A 202 -11.17 -2.83 -12.00
CA LEU A 202 -10.99 -3.45 -13.31
C LEU A 202 -10.81 -4.97 -13.24
N LEU A 203 -10.72 -5.56 -12.05
CA LEU A 203 -10.30 -6.94 -11.81
C LEU A 203 -11.44 -7.80 -11.27
N THR A 204 -11.47 -9.06 -11.69
CA THR A 204 -12.22 -10.11 -11.00
C THR A 204 -11.55 -10.45 -9.67
N ASP A 205 -12.24 -11.14 -8.76
CA ASP A 205 -11.64 -11.54 -7.49
C ASP A 205 -10.42 -12.46 -7.67
N GLU A 206 -10.45 -13.34 -8.68
CA GLU A 206 -9.31 -14.20 -9.02
C GLU A 206 -8.11 -13.38 -9.51
N GLU A 207 -8.35 -12.38 -10.36
CA GLU A 207 -7.31 -11.46 -10.82
C GLU A 207 -6.75 -10.61 -9.67
N LYS A 208 -7.59 -10.15 -8.71
CA LYS A 208 -7.15 -9.45 -7.48
C LYS A 208 -6.22 -10.32 -6.63
N ILE A 209 -6.60 -11.59 -6.42
CA ILE A 209 -5.77 -12.57 -5.70
C ILE A 209 -4.43 -12.73 -6.42
N LYS A 210 -4.44 -12.94 -7.72
CA LYS A 210 -3.23 -13.09 -8.53
C LYS A 210 -2.33 -11.86 -8.43
N ALA A 211 -2.88 -10.66 -8.64
CA ALA A 211 -2.12 -9.40 -8.54
C ALA A 211 -1.47 -9.21 -7.16
N CYS A 212 -2.19 -9.50 -6.08
CA CYS A 212 -1.65 -9.44 -4.72
C CYS A 212 -0.50 -10.42 -4.51
N LEU A 213 -0.61 -11.66 -5.02
CA LEU A 213 0.46 -12.66 -4.93
C LEU A 213 1.69 -12.26 -5.75
N LEU A 214 1.50 -11.69 -6.95
CA LEU A 214 2.59 -11.15 -7.78
C LEU A 214 3.32 -10.02 -7.06
N ALA A 215 2.56 -9.05 -6.49
CA ALA A 215 3.14 -7.96 -5.72
C ALA A 215 3.94 -8.45 -4.50
N LYS A 216 3.40 -9.44 -3.77
CA LYS A 216 4.08 -10.05 -2.62
C LYS A 216 5.39 -10.74 -3.03
N ARG A 217 5.39 -11.50 -4.13
CA ARG A 217 6.60 -12.19 -4.64
C ARG A 217 7.65 -11.20 -5.14
N ALA A 218 7.21 -10.14 -5.81
CA ALA A 218 8.08 -9.05 -6.25
C ALA A 218 8.60 -8.20 -5.08
N GLY A 219 8.16 -8.48 -3.85
CA GLY A 219 8.67 -7.88 -2.62
C GLY A 219 8.23 -6.44 -2.41
N ALA A 220 7.01 -6.11 -2.78
CA ALA A 220 6.38 -4.85 -2.43
C ALA A 220 6.07 -4.77 -0.93
N ASP A 221 6.09 -3.57 -0.36
CA ASP A 221 5.75 -3.34 1.04
C ASP A 221 4.23 -3.26 1.24
N PHE A 222 3.50 -2.76 0.23
CA PHE A 222 2.04 -2.63 0.25
C PHE A 222 1.41 -3.06 -1.07
N VAL A 223 0.16 -3.55 -1.00
CA VAL A 223 -0.79 -3.51 -2.11
C VAL A 223 -1.79 -2.38 -1.90
N LYS A 224 -2.20 -1.72 -2.99
CA LYS A 224 -3.14 -0.60 -2.97
C LYS A 224 -4.31 -0.91 -3.90
N THR A 225 -5.53 -0.54 -3.49
CA THR A 225 -6.74 -0.86 -4.24
C THR A 225 -6.78 -0.17 -5.60
N SER A 226 -6.71 1.15 -5.64
CA SER A 226 -7.14 1.92 -6.82
C SER A 226 -6.32 3.19 -7.02
N THR A 227 -6.30 3.65 -8.29
CA THR A 227 -5.73 4.95 -8.67
C THR A 227 -6.64 6.12 -8.27
N GLY A 228 -7.95 5.91 -8.27
CA GLY A 228 -8.98 6.94 -8.17
C GLY A 228 -9.39 7.55 -9.52
N PHE A 229 -8.79 7.11 -10.64
CA PHE A 229 -9.06 7.61 -12.00
C PHE A 229 -9.89 6.62 -12.85
N ALA A 230 -9.99 5.36 -12.44
CA ALA A 230 -10.87 4.39 -13.04
C ALA A 230 -12.25 4.38 -12.35
N LYS A 231 -13.20 3.67 -12.96
CA LYS A 231 -14.51 3.44 -12.32
C LYS A 231 -14.33 2.57 -11.06
N GLY A 232 -15.05 2.94 -9.99
CA GLY A 232 -14.97 2.26 -8.70
C GLY A 232 -13.99 2.97 -7.77
N GLY A 233 -13.55 2.24 -6.74
CA GLY A 233 -12.68 2.73 -5.68
C GLY A 233 -12.45 1.62 -4.65
N ALA A 234 -11.97 1.95 -3.47
CA ALA A 234 -11.82 1.00 -2.39
C ALA A 234 -13.20 0.53 -1.90
N THR A 235 -13.36 -0.77 -1.73
CA THR A 235 -14.49 -1.38 -1.04
C THR A 235 -13.99 -2.19 0.15
N ALA A 236 -14.82 -2.30 1.20
CA ALA A 236 -14.51 -3.13 2.36
C ALA A 236 -14.23 -4.58 1.98
N GLY A 237 -14.98 -5.10 0.99
CA GLY A 237 -14.79 -6.45 0.46
C GLY A 237 -13.43 -6.64 -0.23
N ASP A 238 -13.00 -5.69 -1.07
CA ASP A 238 -11.70 -5.74 -1.73
C ASP A 238 -10.55 -5.67 -0.72
N VAL A 239 -10.64 -4.75 0.25
CA VAL A 239 -9.64 -4.61 1.30
C VAL A 239 -9.51 -5.90 2.12
N ALA A 240 -10.65 -6.49 2.53
CA ALA A 240 -10.64 -7.75 3.26
C ALA A 240 -10.07 -8.92 2.43
N LEU A 241 -10.39 -8.98 1.13
CA LEU A 241 -9.80 -9.96 0.20
C LEU A 241 -8.30 -9.79 0.09
N MET A 242 -7.83 -8.56 -0.17
CA MET A 242 -6.41 -8.25 -0.30
C MET A 242 -5.65 -8.57 0.99
N ARG A 243 -6.17 -8.15 2.16
CA ARG A 243 -5.59 -8.48 3.47
C ARG A 243 -5.43 -9.97 3.68
N ARG A 244 -6.45 -10.74 3.33
CA ARG A 244 -6.42 -12.20 3.45
C ARG A 244 -5.33 -12.84 2.59
N VAL A 245 -5.14 -12.34 1.36
CA VAL A 245 -4.13 -12.86 0.42
C VAL A 245 -2.72 -12.49 0.86
N VAL A 246 -2.48 -11.24 1.25
CA VAL A 246 -1.12 -10.79 1.58
C VAL A 246 -0.70 -11.14 3.01
N GLY A 247 -1.65 -11.39 3.91
CA GLY A 247 -1.38 -11.67 5.33
C GLY A 247 -0.96 -10.42 6.10
N SER A 248 -0.37 -10.59 7.28
CA SER A 248 0.04 -9.48 8.17
C SER A 248 1.41 -8.89 7.83
N ALA A 249 2.22 -9.58 7.03
CA ALA A 249 3.59 -9.16 6.71
C ALA A 249 3.66 -8.05 5.65
N MET A 250 2.56 -7.77 4.95
CA MET A 250 2.48 -6.78 3.88
C MET A 250 1.32 -5.83 4.14
N GLY A 251 1.51 -4.53 3.92
CA GLY A 251 0.47 -3.53 4.14
C GLY A 251 -0.62 -3.55 3.06
N VAL A 252 -1.80 -3.05 3.42
CA VAL A 252 -2.91 -2.81 2.49
C VAL A 252 -3.29 -1.33 2.55
N LYS A 253 -3.28 -0.65 1.40
CA LYS A 253 -3.74 0.74 1.27
C LYS A 253 -5.09 0.77 0.56
N ALA A 254 -6.08 1.36 1.20
CA ALA A 254 -7.38 1.65 0.60
C ALA A 254 -7.36 3.05 0.00
N SER A 255 -7.70 3.21 -1.27
CA SER A 255 -7.78 4.51 -1.94
C SER A 255 -8.81 4.54 -3.05
N GLY A 256 -9.30 5.75 -3.36
CA GLY A 256 -10.43 5.96 -4.27
C GLY A 256 -11.76 5.84 -3.54
N GLY A 257 -12.53 6.93 -3.51
CA GLY A 257 -13.88 6.93 -2.95
C GLY A 257 -14.00 7.07 -1.43
N VAL A 258 -12.92 7.10 -0.66
CA VAL A 258 -12.95 7.32 0.80
C VAL A 258 -13.12 8.81 1.06
N ARG A 259 -14.30 9.23 1.57
CA ARG A 259 -14.68 10.63 1.67
C ARG A 259 -15.15 11.07 3.07
N SER A 260 -15.42 10.13 3.94
CA SER A 260 -15.89 10.38 5.30
C SER A 260 -15.06 9.61 6.32
N ARG A 261 -15.22 9.98 7.61
CA ARG A 261 -14.62 9.28 8.73
C ARG A 261 -15.11 7.83 8.79
N GLU A 262 -16.39 7.61 8.54
CA GLU A 262 -17.04 6.30 8.53
C GLU A 262 -16.46 5.41 7.43
N ASP A 263 -16.27 5.96 6.21
CA ASP A 263 -15.61 5.23 5.13
C ASP A 263 -14.20 4.79 5.55
N ALA A 264 -13.41 5.71 6.12
CA ALA A 264 -12.04 5.42 6.54
C ALA A 264 -12.00 4.33 7.63
N LEU A 265 -12.86 4.42 8.64
CA LEU A 265 -12.99 3.42 9.71
C LEU A 265 -13.41 2.05 9.15
N ALA A 266 -14.35 2.02 8.20
CA ALA A 266 -14.76 0.79 7.53
C ALA A 266 -13.59 0.12 6.78
N MET A 267 -12.73 0.91 6.10
CA MET A 267 -11.53 0.39 5.43
C MET A 267 -10.52 -0.18 6.45
N VAL A 268 -10.29 0.53 7.57
CA VAL A 268 -9.39 0.07 8.63
C VAL A 268 -9.92 -1.22 9.26
N ALA A 269 -11.21 -1.28 9.59
CA ALA A 269 -11.86 -2.48 10.13
C ALA A 269 -11.78 -3.68 9.17
N SER A 270 -11.73 -3.42 7.85
CA SER A 270 -11.54 -4.44 6.81
C SER A 270 -10.09 -4.85 6.60
N GLY A 271 -9.13 -4.23 7.30
CA GLY A 271 -7.72 -4.60 7.27
C GLY A 271 -6.82 -3.63 6.50
N ALA A 272 -7.25 -2.40 6.21
CA ALA A 272 -6.35 -1.39 5.66
C ALA A 272 -5.41 -0.83 6.75
N ASP A 273 -4.13 -0.70 6.42
CA ASP A 273 -3.12 -0.04 7.26
C ASP A 273 -2.85 1.40 6.80
N ARG A 274 -3.33 1.79 5.63
CA ARG A 274 -3.15 3.10 5.04
C ARG A 274 -4.38 3.51 4.23
N ILE A 275 -4.71 4.78 4.26
CA ILE A 275 -5.85 5.37 3.55
C ILE A 275 -5.35 6.46 2.60
N GLY A 276 -5.66 6.35 1.32
CA GLY A 276 -5.41 7.42 0.36
C GLY A 276 -6.68 8.24 0.13
N ALA A 277 -6.66 9.52 0.49
CA ALA A 277 -7.82 10.39 0.35
C ALA A 277 -7.43 11.83 -0.02
N SER A 278 -8.28 12.50 -0.82
CA SER A 278 -8.20 13.94 -1.03
C SER A 278 -9.01 14.73 0.02
N ALA A 279 -10.00 14.07 0.65
CA ALA A 279 -10.86 14.67 1.69
C ALA A 279 -10.29 14.49 3.11
N SER A 280 -8.95 14.37 3.24
CA SER A 280 -8.27 13.96 4.48
C SER A 280 -8.61 14.85 5.67
N VAL A 281 -8.62 16.17 5.49
CA VAL A 281 -8.96 17.15 6.54
C VAL A 281 -10.38 16.90 7.04
N LYS A 282 -11.35 16.70 6.15
CA LYS A 282 -12.73 16.38 6.51
C LYS A 282 -12.83 15.07 7.30
N ILE A 283 -12.08 14.05 6.90
CA ILE A 283 -12.06 12.72 7.55
C ILE A 283 -11.62 12.83 9.01
N VAL A 284 -10.60 13.65 9.30
CA VAL A 284 -10.05 13.76 10.66
C VAL A 284 -10.75 14.79 11.52
N SER A 285 -11.27 15.89 10.92
CA SER A 285 -11.96 16.95 11.68
C SER A 285 -13.39 16.60 12.07
N GLY A 286 -14.00 15.61 11.42
CA GLY A 286 -15.41 15.27 11.66
C GLY A 286 -16.42 16.34 11.16
N ASP A 287 -15.93 17.40 10.52
CA ASP A 287 -16.76 18.51 10.06
C ASP A 287 -17.49 18.17 8.76
N ALA A 288 -18.80 18.46 8.73
CA ALA A 288 -19.64 18.40 7.53
C ALA A 288 -19.35 19.56 6.53
N GLY A 289 -18.15 20.15 6.56
CA GLY A 289 -17.79 21.38 5.85
C GLY A 289 -17.17 21.14 4.47
N THR A 290 -17.79 21.74 3.48
CA THR A 290 -17.37 22.02 2.09
C THR A 290 -16.69 20.88 1.33
N ALA A 291 -17.48 20.23 0.48
CA ALA A 291 -17.02 19.24 -0.48
C ALA A 291 -15.95 19.83 -1.41
N SER A 292 -14.68 19.46 -1.23
CA SER A 292 -13.75 19.53 -2.33
C SER A 292 -14.24 18.53 -3.39
N LYS A 293 -14.48 18.99 -4.62
CA LYS A 293 -14.84 18.12 -5.73
C LYS A 293 -13.68 17.16 -5.92
N GLY A 294 -13.88 15.90 -5.50
CA GLY A 294 -13.00 14.79 -5.87
C GLY A 294 -12.98 14.65 -7.39
N TYR A 295 -11.89 14.14 -7.93
CA TYR A 295 -11.80 13.80 -9.36
C TYR A 295 -12.73 12.65 -9.72
#